data_572b0fb57493380b7ff0a7444559c801
#
_entry.id   572b0fb57493380b7ff0a7444559c801
#
_cell.length_a   1.000
_cell.length_b   1.000
_cell.length_c   1.000
_cell.angle_alpha   90.00
_cell.angle_beta   90.00
_cell.angle_gamma   90.00
#
_symmetry.space_group_name_H-M   'P 1'
#
loop_
_entity.id
_entity.type
_entity.pdbx_description
1 polymer ?
#
loop_
_entity_poly.entity_id
_entity_poly.type
_entity_poly.pdbx_seq_one_letter_code
_entity_poly.pdbx_strand_id
1 'polypeptide(L)' 'MISSTTKSMEMLYSCKWNLPKASAYCGLSWDKTKKKFEDYLTMKIDTQGMSYGTSE' A
#
# COMPACT_ATOMS: atom_id res chain seq x y z
N MET A 1 13.09 7.69 -7.43
CA MET A 1 13.16 7.73 -5.95
C MET A 1 11.79 7.45 -5.37
N ILE A 2 11.74 6.63 -4.34
CA ILE A 2 10.48 6.24 -3.72
C ILE A 2 10.16 7.18 -2.56
N SER A 3 8.92 7.66 -2.50
CA SER A 3 8.50 8.50 -1.38
C SER A 3 8.39 7.66 -0.12
N SER A 4 8.40 8.34 1.03
CA SER A 4 8.24 7.63 2.31
C SER A 4 6.93 6.86 2.34
N THR A 5 5.86 7.45 1.81
CA THR A 5 4.57 6.78 1.79
C THR A 5 4.64 5.52 0.95
N THR A 6 5.21 5.60 -0.24
CA THR A 6 5.33 4.44 -1.12
C THR A 6 6.17 3.35 -0.46
N LYS A 7 7.27 3.73 0.17
CA LYS A 7 8.12 2.77 0.85
C LYS A 7 7.35 2.07 1.95
N SER A 8 6.58 2.83 2.74
CA SER A 8 5.77 2.24 3.82
C SER A 8 4.76 1.26 3.26
N MET A 9 4.12 1.62 2.15
CA MET A 9 3.12 0.74 1.55
C MET A 9 3.77 -0.55 1.06
N GLU A 10 4.93 -0.45 0.44
CA GLU A 10 5.63 -1.64 -0.03
C GLU A 10 6.02 -2.55 1.11
N MET A 11 6.48 -1.97 2.20
CA MET A 11 6.87 -2.78 3.36
C MET A 11 5.66 -3.43 4.02
N LEU A 12 4.53 -2.74 4.04
CA LEU A 12 3.30 -3.34 4.54
C LEU A 12 2.85 -4.47 3.63
N TYR A 13 2.91 -4.26 2.34
CA TYR A 13 2.50 -5.27 1.37
C TYR A 13 3.36 -6.52 1.48
N SER A 14 4.64 -6.34 1.75
CA SER A 14 5.57 -7.45 1.92
C SER A 14 5.51 -8.07 3.31
N CYS A 15 4.67 -7.53 4.20
CA CYS A 15 4.53 -7.99 5.58
C CYS A 15 5.81 -7.84 6.38
N LYS A 16 6.67 -6.91 5.98
CA LYS A 16 7.92 -6.65 6.71
C LYS A 16 7.72 -5.64 7.83
N TRP A 17 6.72 -4.78 7.68
CA TRP A 17 6.38 -3.78 8.69
C TRP A 17 4.92 -3.97 9.07
N ASN A 18 4.59 -3.52 10.27
CA ASN A 18 3.18 -3.44 10.67
C ASN A 18 2.70 -2.00 10.50
N LEU A 19 1.41 -1.79 10.73
CA LEU A 19 0.80 -0.49 10.52
C LEU A 19 1.45 0.61 11.38
N PRO A 20 1.68 0.38 12.69
CA PRO A 20 2.32 1.42 13.50
C PRO A 20 3.68 1.84 12.98
N LYS A 21 4.48 0.88 12.54
CA LYS A 21 5.80 1.20 12.02
C LYS A 21 5.71 1.99 10.72
N ALA A 22 4.83 1.57 9.83
CA ALA A 22 4.65 2.26 8.56
C ALA A 22 4.14 3.67 8.79
N SER A 23 3.21 3.85 9.72
CA SER A 23 2.68 5.16 10.04
C SER A 23 3.78 6.09 10.56
N ALA A 24 4.62 5.57 11.44
CA ALA A 24 5.72 6.36 11.97
C ALA A 24 6.70 6.75 10.87
N TYR A 25 6.94 5.84 9.97
CA TYR A 25 7.91 6.10 8.91
C TYR A 25 7.42 7.19 7.96
N CYS A 26 6.17 7.14 7.56
CA CYS A 26 5.66 8.11 6.60
C CYS A 26 5.05 9.35 7.25
N GLY A 27 4.93 9.36 8.58
CA GLY A 27 4.45 10.54 9.30
C GLY A 27 2.95 10.76 9.20
N LEU A 28 2.20 9.73 8.87
CA LEU A 28 0.75 9.82 8.78
C LEU A 28 0.11 9.16 9.98
N SER A 29 -1.16 9.50 10.24
CA SER A 29 -1.91 8.82 11.28
C SER A 29 -2.23 7.38 10.83
N TRP A 30 -2.62 6.55 11.78
CA TRP A 30 -2.97 5.17 11.46
C TRP A 30 -4.09 5.11 10.43
N ASP A 31 -5.12 5.94 10.61
CA ASP A 31 -6.25 5.95 9.68
C ASP A 31 -5.81 6.30 8.28
N LYS A 32 -4.98 7.33 8.16
CA LYS A 32 -4.50 7.74 6.84
C LYS A 32 -3.58 6.71 6.23
N THR A 33 -2.72 6.12 7.04
CA THR A 33 -1.82 5.09 6.56
C THR A 33 -2.60 3.89 6.07
N LYS A 34 -3.62 3.49 6.83
CA LYS A 34 -4.45 2.37 6.45
C LYS A 34 -5.16 2.65 5.13
N LYS A 35 -5.70 3.85 4.98
CA LYS A 35 -6.39 4.22 3.76
C LYS A 35 -5.44 4.21 2.57
N LYS A 36 -4.25 4.76 2.75
CA LYS A 36 -3.25 4.73 1.69
C LYS A 36 -2.90 3.30 1.30
N PHE A 37 -2.79 2.43 2.29
CA PHE A 37 -2.47 1.04 2.03
C PHE A 37 -3.60 0.37 1.25
N GLU A 38 -4.85 0.67 1.60
CA GLU A 38 -5.98 0.11 0.86
C GLU A 38 -5.95 0.56 -0.60
N ASP A 39 -5.64 1.84 -0.83
CA ASP A 39 -5.49 2.34 -2.19
C ASP A 39 -4.36 1.62 -2.91
N TYR A 40 -3.26 1.40 -2.20
CA TYR A 40 -2.12 0.70 -2.78
C TYR A 40 -2.50 -0.73 -3.19
N LEU A 41 -3.23 -1.42 -2.33
CA LEU A 41 -3.67 -2.76 -2.63
C LEU A 41 -4.60 -2.78 -3.84
N THR A 42 -5.52 -1.83 -3.89
CA THR A 42 -6.45 -1.72 -5.01
C THR A 42 -5.68 -1.52 -6.30
N MET A 43 -4.69 -0.65 -6.27
CA MET A 43 -3.88 -0.40 -7.46
C MET A 43 -3.14 -1.65 -7.89
N LYS A 44 -2.59 -2.40 -6.94
CA LYS A 44 -1.89 -3.63 -7.26
C LYS A 44 -2.84 -4.67 -7.86
N ILE A 45 -4.01 -4.78 -7.27
CA ILE A 45 -5.01 -5.74 -7.74
C ILE A 45 -5.47 -5.37 -9.14
N ASP A 46 -5.74 -4.08 -9.38
CA ASP A 46 -6.15 -3.62 -10.70
C ASP A 46 -5.11 -3.98 -11.74
N THR A 47 -3.85 -3.73 -11.44
CA THR A 47 -2.78 -4.01 -12.37
C THR A 47 -2.73 -5.49 -12.73
N GLN A 48 -2.89 -6.34 -11.75
CA GLN A 48 -2.87 -7.78 -11.98
C GLN A 48 -4.21 -8.28 -12.49
N GLY A 49 -5.28 -7.72 -11.94
CA GLY A 49 -6.61 -8.16 -12.26
C GLY A 49 -6.98 -7.91 -13.71
N MET A 50 -6.47 -6.87 -14.28
CA MET A 50 -6.79 -6.54 -15.66
C MET A 50 -6.31 -7.62 -16.60
N SER A 51 -5.30 -8.34 -16.20
CA SER A 51 -4.79 -9.40 -17.03
C SER A 51 -5.78 -10.55 -17.15
N TYR A 52 -6.70 -10.65 -16.21
CA TYR A 52 -7.69 -11.72 -16.30
C TYR A 52 -9.10 -11.17 -16.26
N GLY A 53 -9.20 -10.01 -15.75
CA GLY A 53 -10.51 -9.45 -15.63
C GLY A 53 -11.07 -8.98 -16.87
N THR A 54 -10.79 -8.97 -17.11
CA THR A 54 -11.51 -8.67 -17.72
C THR A 54 -11.98 -9.16 -18.49
N SER A 55 -11.81 -9.49 -18.28
CA SER A 55 -12.18 -9.91 -18.55
C SER A 55 -12.90 -10.15 -18.63
N GLU A 56 -13.04 -9.89 -18.62
CA GLU A 56 -13.50 -9.97 -18.50
C GLU A 56 -13.66 -9.79 -18.68
#